data_8071e54de98ab213ea0c84dab10b990f
#
_entry.id   8071e54de98ab213ea0c84dab10b990f
#
_cell.length_a   1.000
_cell.length_b   1.000
_cell.length_c   1.000
_cell.angle_alpha   90.00
_cell.angle_beta   90.00
_cell.angle_gamma   90.00
#
_symmetry.space_group_name_H-M   'P 1'
#
loop_
_entity.id
_entity.type
_entity.pdbx_description
1 polymer ?
#
loop_
_entity_poly.entity_id
_entity_poly.type
_entity_poly.pdbx_seq_one_letter_code
_entity_poly.pdbx_strand_id
1 'polypeptide(L)'
;MTVCTGNICRSPMAEVVLRDRLEAAGLGDVVAVDSTGVSDEEQGNPMDRRARGVLTEHGYAAPHHSARRVTKSQLQERDLVLAMTSAHAARLRRLRPTAPIRMYRSFDPTAPEVGVRDEHLLDIDDPWYGGYEDFQTVLRQLEAGADGVIAHVRAALARV
;
A
#
# COMPACT_ATOMS: atom_id res chain seq x y z
N MET A 1 4.64 4.31 -3.66
CA MET A 1 3.20 4.67 -3.56
C MET A 1 2.37 3.42 -3.38
N THR A 2 1.40 3.43 -2.47
CA THR A 2 0.46 2.33 -2.22
C THR A 2 -0.90 2.63 -2.84
N VAL A 3 -1.59 1.61 -3.39
CA VAL A 3 -2.84 1.82 -4.15
C VAL A 3 -3.89 0.79 -3.81
N CYS A 4 -5.11 1.24 -3.47
CA CYS A 4 -6.30 0.41 -3.32
C CYS A 4 -7.47 0.94 -4.16
N THR A 5 -8.72 0.64 -3.81
CA THR A 5 -9.89 1.15 -4.56
C THR A 5 -10.13 2.63 -4.28
N GLY A 6 -10.59 2.97 -3.08
CA GLY A 6 -11.05 4.31 -2.71
C GLY A 6 -10.02 5.17 -1.97
N ASN A 7 -8.86 4.64 -1.62
CA ASN A 7 -7.84 5.35 -0.83
C ASN A 7 -8.31 5.78 0.57
N ILE A 8 -9.16 5.01 1.21
CA ILE A 8 -9.61 5.27 2.60
C ILE A 8 -9.30 4.15 3.59
N CYS A 9 -8.98 2.94 3.13
CA CYS A 9 -8.69 1.78 3.98
C CYS A 9 -7.27 1.26 3.78
N ARG A 10 -7.07 0.30 2.87
CA ARG A 10 -5.82 -0.46 2.70
C ARG A 10 -4.61 0.40 2.34
N SER A 11 -4.73 1.25 1.34
CA SER A 11 -3.59 2.05 0.87
C SER A 11 -3.12 3.10 1.89
N PRO A 12 -3.99 3.86 2.58
CA PRO A 12 -3.52 4.77 3.61
C PRO A 12 -3.01 4.05 4.86
N MET A 13 -3.54 2.87 5.21
CA MET A 13 -2.94 2.04 6.28
C MET A 13 -1.52 1.61 5.91
N ALA A 14 -1.32 1.14 4.67
CA ALA A 14 0.00 0.75 4.17
C ALA A 14 0.98 1.93 4.15
N GLU A 15 0.53 3.12 3.75
CA GLU A 15 1.33 4.34 3.80
C GLU A 15 1.84 4.62 5.22
N VAL A 16 0.96 4.54 6.22
CA VAL A 16 1.32 4.76 7.63
C VAL A 16 2.34 3.73 8.11
N VAL A 17 2.09 2.45 7.88
CA VAL A 17 2.99 1.35 8.28
C VAL A 17 4.37 1.49 7.61
N LEU A 18 4.40 1.74 6.30
CA LEU A 18 5.67 1.88 5.58
C LEU A 18 6.45 3.12 6.02
N ARG A 19 5.76 4.23 6.29
CA ARG A 19 6.41 5.45 6.79
C ARG A 19 7.07 5.19 8.15
N ASP A 20 6.38 4.55 9.07
CA ASP A 20 6.92 4.16 10.38
C ASP A 20 8.16 3.26 10.24
N ARG A 21 8.08 2.23 9.37
CA ARG A 21 9.21 1.32 9.13
C ARG A 21 10.40 2.01 8.46
N LEU A 22 10.16 2.95 7.55
CA LEU A 22 11.22 3.74 6.91
C LEU A 22 11.92 4.66 7.92
N GLU A 23 11.17 5.31 8.79
CA GLU A 23 11.74 6.12 9.88
C GLU A 23 12.61 5.27 10.81
N ALA A 24 12.09 4.14 11.28
CA ALA A 24 12.84 3.20 12.11
C ALA A 24 14.10 2.63 11.40
N ALA A 25 14.07 2.54 10.07
CA ALA A 25 15.20 2.09 9.26
C ALA A 25 16.22 3.19 8.92
N GLY A 26 15.98 4.45 9.35
CA GLY A 26 16.81 5.62 9.01
C GLY A 26 16.70 6.06 7.55
N LEU A 27 15.57 5.75 6.90
CA LEU A 27 15.29 6.06 5.49
C LEU A 27 14.21 7.13 5.32
N GLY A 28 13.64 7.66 6.39
CA GLY A 28 12.53 8.62 6.36
C GLY A 28 12.83 9.91 5.60
N ASP A 29 14.08 10.38 5.64
CA ASP A 29 14.50 11.61 4.96
C ASP A 29 14.80 11.42 3.44
N VAL A 30 14.99 10.18 3.00
CA VAL A 30 15.40 9.88 1.62
C VAL A 30 14.33 9.14 0.81
N VAL A 31 13.29 8.63 1.47
CA VAL A 31 12.21 7.85 0.83
C VAL A 31 10.85 8.46 1.16
N ALA A 32 10.18 8.99 0.16
CA ALA A 32 8.81 9.47 0.30
C ALA A 32 7.80 8.34 0.04
N VAL A 33 6.83 8.21 0.94
CA VAL A 33 5.69 7.29 0.77
C VAL A 33 4.41 8.10 0.66
N ASP A 34 3.57 7.73 -0.29
CA ASP A 34 2.23 8.27 -0.46
C ASP A 34 1.22 7.17 -0.86
N SER A 35 -0.06 7.48 -0.83
CA SER A 35 -1.12 6.57 -1.21
C SER A 35 -2.16 7.20 -2.12
N THR A 36 -2.81 6.37 -2.94
CA THR A 36 -3.87 6.77 -3.87
C THR A 36 -4.91 5.65 -4.03
N GLY A 37 -6.01 5.97 -4.70
CA GLY A 37 -7.03 4.99 -5.12
C GLY A 37 -7.12 4.88 -6.63
N VAL A 38 -7.63 3.76 -7.14
CA VAL A 38 -7.96 3.62 -8.56
C VAL A 38 -9.31 4.26 -8.91
N SER A 39 -10.14 4.56 -7.91
CA SER A 39 -11.44 5.23 -8.00
C SER A 39 -11.39 6.61 -7.38
N ASP A 40 -12.29 7.50 -7.78
CA ASP A 40 -12.51 8.82 -7.21
C ASP A 40 -13.79 8.91 -6.35
N GLU A 41 -14.45 7.79 -6.08
CA GLU A 41 -15.67 7.73 -5.27
C GLU A 41 -15.50 8.33 -3.87
N GLU A 42 -14.31 8.19 -3.30
CA GLU A 42 -13.96 8.68 -1.96
C GLU A 42 -13.11 9.97 -1.99
N GLN A 43 -13.01 10.64 -3.14
CA GLN A 43 -12.16 11.82 -3.32
C GLN A 43 -12.39 12.86 -2.23
N GLY A 44 -11.32 13.21 -1.50
CA GLY A 44 -11.35 14.20 -0.40
C GLY A 44 -11.77 13.63 0.96
N ASN A 45 -12.27 12.40 1.02
CA ASN A 45 -12.69 11.78 2.29
C ASN A 45 -11.47 11.42 3.17
N PRO A 46 -11.64 11.44 4.50
CA PRO A 46 -10.61 10.99 5.43
C PRO A 46 -10.44 9.47 5.40
N MET A 47 -9.39 8.97 6.05
CA MET A 47 -9.23 7.55 6.32
C MET A 47 -10.45 7.00 7.08
N ASP A 48 -10.89 5.79 6.73
CA ASP A 48 -11.96 5.08 7.43
C ASP A 48 -11.68 5.04 8.94
N ARG A 49 -12.72 5.29 9.76
CA ARG A 49 -12.58 5.36 11.22
C ARG A 49 -12.05 4.06 11.82
N ARG A 50 -12.42 2.90 11.26
CA ARG A 50 -11.95 1.58 11.70
C ARG A 50 -10.47 1.40 11.37
N ALA A 51 -10.06 1.78 10.16
CA ALA A 51 -8.65 1.77 9.75
C ALA A 51 -7.79 2.63 10.70
N ARG A 52 -8.24 3.85 10.97
CA ARG A 52 -7.57 4.76 11.90
C ARG A 52 -7.51 4.21 13.33
N GLY A 53 -8.62 3.61 13.80
CA GLY A 53 -8.71 3.00 15.13
C GLY A 53 -7.70 1.87 15.30
N VAL A 54 -7.66 0.93 14.36
CA VAL A 54 -6.71 -0.20 14.37
C VAL A 54 -5.27 0.29 14.36
N LEU A 55 -4.93 1.25 13.52
CA LEU A 55 -3.58 1.83 13.49
C LEU A 55 -3.19 2.44 14.86
N THR A 56 -4.08 3.24 15.44
CA THR A 56 -3.84 3.90 16.73
C THR A 56 -3.67 2.89 17.87
N GLU A 57 -4.48 1.84 17.91
CA GLU A 57 -4.37 0.78 18.92
C GLU A 57 -3.05 0.01 18.83
N HIS A 58 -2.48 -0.09 17.64
CA HIS A 58 -1.17 -0.73 17.41
C HIS A 58 0.00 0.25 17.48
N GLY A 59 -0.23 1.46 17.98
CA GLY A 59 0.83 2.44 18.25
C GLY A 59 1.27 3.28 17.05
N TYR A 60 0.58 3.17 15.90
CA TYR A 60 0.88 4.01 14.74
C TYR A 60 0.28 5.40 14.88
N ALA A 61 1.05 6.43 14.51
CA ALA A 61 0.51 7.77 14.31
C ALA A 61 -0.28 7.80 12.99
N ALA A 62 -1.58 8.02 13.07
CA ALA A 62 -2.45 8.17 11.90
C ALA A 62 -2.69 9.65 11.60
N PRO A 63 -1.88 10.28 10.72
CA PRO A 63 -1.99 11.70 10.40
C PRO A 63 -3.28 12.01 9.63
N HIS A 64 -3.54 13.29 9.40
CA HIS A 64 -4.61 13.72 8.51
C HIS A 64 -4.42 13.10 7.12
N HIS A 65 -5.49 12.52 6.58
CA HIS A 65 -5.52 11.90 5.27
C HIS A 65 -6.69 12.47 4.44
N SER A 66 -6.45 12.65 3.17
CA SER A 66 -7.47 13.04 2.20
C SER A 66 -7.34 12.13 0.97
N ALA A 67 -8.35 11.33 0.72
CA ALA A 67 -8.36 10.35 -0.35
C ALA A 67 -8.24 11.02 -1.73
N ARG A 68 -7.48 10.42 -2.61
CA ARG A 68 -7.23 10.92 -3.97
C ARG A 68 -7.07 9.80 -4.97
N ARG A 69 -7.51 10.05 -6.20
CA ARG A 69 -7.34 9.13 -7.32
C ARG A 69 -5.93 9.21 -7.89
N VAL A 70 -5.40 8.07 -8.30
CA VAL A 70 -4.11 7.96 -8.99
C VAL A 70 -4.15 8.62 -10.38
N THR A 71 -3.07 9.27 -10.76
CA THR A 71 -2.88 9.87 -12.09
C THR A 71 -1.75 9.19 -12.86
N LYS A 72 -1.75 9.35 -14.19
CA LYS A 72 -0.65 8.85 -15.05
C LYS A 72 0.70 9.48 -14.70
N SER A 73 0.71 10.77 -14.35
CA SER A 73 1.92 11.49 -13.94
C SER A 73 2.52 10.87 -12.68
N GLN A 74 1.69 10.64 -11.66
CA GLN A 74 2.16 9.99 -10.43
C GLN A 74 2.77 8.61 -10.70
N LEU A 75 2.15 7.79 -11.57
CA LEU A 75 2.70 6.47 -11.94
C LEU A 75 4.05 6.57 -12.68
N GLN A 76 4.29 7.67 -13.38
CA GLN A 76 5.55 7.92 -14.07
C GLN A 76 6.67 8.36 -13.12
N GLU A 77 6.33 9.05 -12.06
CA GLU A 77 7.25 9.67 -11.10
C GLU A 77 7.64 8.74 -9.94
N ARG A 78 6.97 7.60 -9.79
CA ARG A 78 7.20 6.69 -8.66
C ARG A 78 8.15 5.55 -9.03
N ASP A 79 9.13 5.30 -8.16
CA ASP A 79 10.09 4.20 -8.29
C ASP A 79 9.49 2.83 -7.93
N LEU A 80 8.41 2.82 -7.15
CA LEU A 80 7.69 1.62 -6.75
C LEU A 80 6.21 1.92 -6.50
N VAL A 81 5.33 1.13 -7.12
CA VAL A 81 3.88 1.20 -6.93
C VAL A 81 3.37 -0.13 -6.40
N LEU A 82 2.77 -0.11 -5.22
CA LEU A 82 2.32 -1.30 -4.50
C LEU A 82 0.80 -1.42 -4.56
N ALA A 83 0.33 -2.40 -5.32
CA ALA A 83 -1.08 -2.70 -5.48
C ALA A 83 -1.58 -3.65 -4.37
N MET A 84 -2.75 -3.36 -3.80
CA MET A 84 -3.37 -4.19 -2.76
C MET A 84 -4.02 -5.45 -3.33
N THR A 85 -4.48 -5.42 -4.58
CA THR A 85 -5.05 -6.58 -5.26
C THR A 85 -4.57 -6.69 -6.71
N SER A 86 -4.71 -7.88 -7.27
CA SER A 86 -4.46 -8.15 -8.70
C SER A 86 -5.33 -7.29 -9.63
N ALA A 87 -6.56 -7.00 -9.23
CA ALA A 87 -7.46 -6.08 -9.96
C ALA A 87 -6.89 -4.65 -9.98
N HIS A 88 -6.36 -4.16 -8.86
CA HIS A 88 -5.68 -2.86 -8.80
C HIS A 88 -4.43 -2.86 -9.70
N ALA A 89 -3.59 -3.89 -9.61
CA ALA A 89 -2.40 -4.02 -10.44
C ALA A 89 -2.73 -4.01 -11.94
N ALA A 90 -3.76 -4.76 -12.35
CA ALA A 90 -4.21 -4.80 -13.74
C ALA A 90 -4.70 -3.41 -14.22
N ARG A 91 -5.45 -2.69 -13.39
CA ARG A 91 -5.94 -1.35 -13.73
C ARG A 91 -4.81 -0.34 -13.86
N LEU A 92 -3.84 -0.39 -12.95
CA LEU A 92 -2.65 0.47 -12.98
C LEU A 92 -1.78 0.20 -14.21
N ARG A 93 -1.55 -1.08 -14.56
CA ARG A 93 -0.81 -1.47 -15.76
C ARG A 93 -1.51 -1.02 -17.05
N ARG A 94 -2.83 -1.04 -17.10
CA ARG A 94 -3.57 -0.44 -18.24
C ARG A 94 -3.41 1.07 -18.30
N LEU A 95 -3.36 1.76 -17.16
CA LEU A 95 -3.17 3.21 -17.10
C LEU A 95 -1.75 3.62 -17.50
N ARG A 96 -0.74 2.86 -17.06
CA ARG A 96 0.67 3.08 -17.36
C ARG A 96 1.43 1.73 -17.41
N PRO A 97 1.58 1.10 -18.60
CA PRO A 97 2.21 -0.22 -18.72
C PRO A 97 3.68 -0.29 -18.25
N THR A 98 4.38 0.84 -18.28
CA THR A 98 5.80 0.93 -17.89
C THR A 98 6.03 1.28 -16.42
N ALA A 99 4.96 1.50 -15.64
CA ALA A 99 5.10 1.81 -14.21
C ALA A 99 5.61 0.58 -13.43
N PRO A 100 6.45 0.78 -12.41
CA PRO A 100 7.03 -0.29 -11.60
C PRO A 100 6.02 -0.85 -10.58
N ILE A 101 5.00 -1.54 -11.07
CA ILE A 101 3.88 -2.04 -10.28
C ILE A 101 4.18 -3.44 -9.77
N ARG A 102 4.01 -3.63 -8.46
CA ARG A 102 4.11 -4.91 -7.77
C ARG A 102 2.95 -5.11 -6.81
N MET A 103 2.63 -6.37 -6.53
CA MET A 103 1.69 -6.71 -5.46
C MET A 103 2.34 -6.43 -4.11
N TYR A 104 1.61 -5.79 -3.18
CA TYR A 104 2.14 -5.51 -1.84
C TYR A 104 2.60 -6.78 -1.13
N ARG A 105 1.78 -7.83 -1.13
CA ARG A 105 2.09 -9.11 -0.48
C ARG A 105 3.17 -9.94 -1.19
N SER A 106 3.65 -9.52 -2.36
CA SER A 106 4.86 -10.15 -2.93
C SER A 106 6.12 -9.89 -2.10
N PHE A 107 6.04 -9.00 -1.12
CA PHE A 107 7.11 -8.69 -0.16
C PHE A 107 6.94 -9.40 1.19
N ASP A 108 5.83 -10.08 1.41
CA ASP A 108 5.56 -10.88 2.61
C ASP A 108 6.25 -12.25 2.45
N PRO A 109 7.22 -12.61 3.32
CA PRO A 109 7.94 -13.86 3.21
C PRO A 109 7.08 -15.09 3.49
N THR A 110 5.89 -14.91 4.05
CA THR A 110 4.92 -16.00 4.33
C THR A 110 3.90 -16.18 3.20
N ALA A 111 3.84 -15.25 2.26
CA ALA A 111 2.95 -15.34 1.09
C ALA A 111 3.51 -16.32 0.05
N PRO A 112 2.64 -16.94 -0.75
CA PRO A 112 3.10 -17.84 -1.80
C PRO A 112 3.92 -17.10 -2.88
N GLU A 113 4.95 -17.74 -3.40
CA GLU A 113 5.59 -17.27 -4.63
C GLU A 113 4.67 -17.58 -5.82
N VAL A 114 4.28 -16.55 -6.55
CA VAL A 114 3.32 -16.68 -7.65
C VAL A 114 3.81 -16.01 -8.93
N GLY A 115 3.41 -16.56 -10.07
CA GLY A 115 3.54 -15.90 -11.35
C GLY A 115 2.43 -14.85 -11.57
N VAL A 116 2.54 -14.06 -12.63
CA VAL A 116 1.59 -12.98 -12.95
C VAL A 116 0.13 -13.47 -13.07
N ARG A 117 -0.08 -14.71 -13.50
CA ARG A 117 -1.43 -15.29 -13.64
C ARG A 117 -2.10 -15.59 -12.30
N ASP A 118 -1.32 -15.77 -11.25
CA ASP A 118 -1.76 -16.19 -9.94
C ASP A 118 -1.64 -15.06 -8.90
N GLU A 119 -1.41 -13.81 -9.34
CA GLU A 119 -1.29 -12.64 -8.46
C GLU A 119 -2.50 -12.46 -7.53
N HIS A 120 -3.68 -12.99 -7.90
CA HIS A 120 -4.86 -12.95 -7.04
C HIS A 120 -4.67 -13.67 -5.70
N LEU A 121 -3.72 -14.61 -5.59
CA LEU A 121 -3.36 -15.26 -4.34
C LEU A 121 -2.62 -14.33 -3.35
N LEU A 122 -2.19 -13.18 -3.84
CA LEU A 122 -1.55 -12.10 -3.07
C LEU A 122 -2.52 -10.97 -2.71
N ASP A 123 -3.81 -11.09 -3.02
CA ASP A 123 -4.78 -10.06 -2.74
C ASP A 123 -4.92 -9.81 -1.23
N ILE A 124 -5.00 -8.54 -0.85
CA ILE A 124 -5.44 -8.09 0.46
C ILE A 124 -6.90 -7.73 0.33
N ASP A 125 -7.77 -8.54 0.95
CA ASP A 125 -9.21 -8.38 0.86
C ASP A 125 -9.69 -7.00 1.33
N ASP A 126 -10.81 -6.55 0.78
CA ASP A 126 -11.37 -5.26 1.14
C ASP A 126 -12.09 -5.34 2.49
N PRO A 127 -11.60 -4.68 3.55
CA PRO A 127 -12.20 -4.74 4.86
C PRO A 127 -13.46 -3.87 4.98
N TRP A 128 -13.75 -3.05 3.97
CA TRP A 128 -14.81 -2.04 4.03
C TRP A 128 -16.20 -2.64 4.26
N TYR A 129 -16.46 -3.83 3.69
CA TYR A 129 -17.72 -4.58 3.87
C TYR A 129 -17.76 -5.41 5.16
N GLY A 130 -16.64 -5.53 5.87
CA GLY A 130 -16.50 -6.34 7.07
C GLY A 130 -16.54 -5.54 8.37
N GLY A 131 -16.11 -6.19 9.43
CA GLY A 131 -16.01 -5.61 10.78
C GLY A 131 -14.59 -5.16 11.13
N TYR A 132 -14.42 -4.82 12.40
CA TYR A 132 -13.15 -4.34 12.94
C TYR A 132 -12.02 -5.37 12.80
N GLU A 133 -12.31 -6.66 12.96
CA GLU A 133 -11.34 -7.75 12.82
C GLU A 133 -10.77 -7.87 11.40
N ASP A 134 -11.55 -7.49 10.37
CA ASP A 134 -11.07 -7.46 8.99
C ASP A 134 -9.99 -6.40 8.81
N PHE A 135 -10.15 -5.24 9.45
CA PHE A 135 -9.12 -4.19 9.48
C PHE A 135 -7.87 -4.64 10.24
N GLN A 136 -8.00 -5.39 11.33
CA GLN A 136 -6.86 -5.98 12.03
C GLN A 136 -6.14 -7.00 11.15
N THR A 137 -6.87 -7.79 10.37
CA THR A 137 -6.29 -8.73 9.41
C THR A 137 -5.51 -8.02 8.31
N VAL A 138 -6.06 -6.93 7.78
CA VAL A 138 -5.35 -6.07 6.82
C VAL A 138 -4.06 -5.53 7.44
N LEU A 139 -4.11 -5.00 8.66
CA LEU A 139 -2.90 -4.48 9.33
C LEU A 139 -1.83 -5.56 9.46
N ARG A 140 -2.17 -6.77 9.92
CA ARG A 140 -1.21 -7.89 10.00
C ARG A 140 -0.57 -8.22 8.65
N GLN A 141 -1.34 -8.22 7.57
CA GLN A 141 -0.82 -8.48 6.22
C GLN A 141 0.10 -7.35 5.73
N LEU A 142 -0.22 -6.10 6.08
CA LEU A 142 0.62 -4.95 5.75
C LEU A 142 1.95 -4.99 6.52
N GLU A 143 1.90 -5.30 7.81
CA GLU A 143 3.10 -5.45 8.64
C GLU A 143 4.00 -6.60 8.14
N ALA A 144 3.41 -7.73 7.77
CA ALA A 144 4.16 -8.89 7.26
C ALA A 144 4.94 -8.58 5.97
N GLY A 145 4.41 -7.73 5.10
CA GLY A 145 5.10 -7.32 3.87
C GLY A 145 6.05 -6.14 4.04
N ALA A 146 5.88 -5.33 5.10
CA ALA A 146 6.58 -4.05 5.23
C ALA A 146 8.11 -4.20 5.25
N ASP A 147 8.65 -5.14 6.02
CA ASP A 147 10.11 -5.33 6.12
C ASP A 147 10.72 -5.76 4.77
N GLY A 148 10.00 -6.55 3.98
CA GLY A 148 10.40 -6.92 2.62
C GLY A 148 10.42 -5.71 1.67
N VAL A 149 9.46 -4.79 1.80
CA VAL A 149 9.47 -3.52 1.06
C VAL A 149 10.68 -2.69 1.46
N ILE A 150 10.98 -2.56 2.76
CA ILE A 150 12.14 -1.79 3.24
C ILE A 150 13.45 -2.40 2.71
N ALA A 151 13.60 -3.72 2.75
CA ALA A 151 14.77 -4.41 2.21
C ALA A 151 14.95 -4.15 0.71
N HIS A 152 13.87 -4.19 -0.06
CA HIS A 152 13.87 -3.87 -1.49
C HIS A 152 14.31 -2.43 -1.75
N VAL A 153 13.76 -1.48 -1.01
CA VAL A 153 14.12 -0.05 -1.13
C VAL A 153 15.59 0.18 -0.81
N ARG A 154 16.12 -0.41 0.27
CA ARG A 154 17.55 -0.35 0.60
C ARG A 154 18.45 -0.87 -0.52
N ALA A 155 18.07 -2.02 -1.09
CA ALA A 155 18.81 -2.61 -2.20
C ALA A 155 18.77 -1.75 -3.47
N ALA A 156 17.68 -1.04 -3.72
CA ALA A 156 17.56 -0.09 -4.82
C ALA A 156 18.45 1.14 -4.61
N LEU A 157 18.42 1.73 -3.42
CA LEU A 157 19.26 2.90 -3.07
C LEU A 157 20.77 2.58 -3.13
N ALA A 158 21.17 1.36 -2.79
CA ALA A 158 22.58 0.95 -2.85
C ALA A 158 23.13 0.78 -4.27
N ARG A 159 22.28 0.84 -5.30
CA ARG A 159 22.67 0.72 -6.71
C ARG A 159 22.81 2.06 -7.42
N VAL A 160 22.46 3.13 -6.76
CA VAL A 160 22.57 4.51 -7.25
C VAL A 160 23.87 5.13 -6.76
#